data_8bf787e2931bdf36e6a0f5343dc66326
#
_entry.id   8bf787e2931bdf36e6a0f5343dc66326
#
_cell.length_a   1.000
_cell.length_b   1.000
_cell.length_c   1.000
_cell.angle_alpha   90.00
_cell.angle_beta   90.00
_cell.angle_gamma   90.00
#
_symmetry.space_group_name_H-M   'P 1'
#
loop_
_entity.id
_entity.type
_entity.pdbx_description
1 polymer ?
#
loop_
_entity_poly.entity_id
_entity_poly.type
_entity_poly.pdbx_seq_one_letter_code
_entity_poly.pdbx_strand_id
1 'polypeptide(L)'
;AWGIPIHTQVRVTHDIAQAILETTKERHIDLILMGWQGKSSTTDRVFGNVVDVIIRQVGSEVILVKWPHVVDPFNTKRKLRLHSLSGWQRWLVPLRDDPKDSVAVQLLPALMQLSHQPEIRLLKVMSKAITTPEKQVWEHTSDELSSLLNANVRMTAVTSDFVPEAVIDFAYREHCDVVVLGASREGMLKQVIQGNIPEAIARNCDCTVILVRPAIGQAVE
;
A
#
# COMPACT_ATOMS: atom_id res chain seq x y z
N ALA A 1 5.72 12.93 -23.42
CA ALA A 1 6.58 13.33 -22.30
C ALA A 1 5.71 14.03 -21.27
N TRP A 2 5.80 13.64 -20.00
CA TRP A 2 4.94 14.13 -18.89
C TRP A 2 5.30 15.56 -18.43
N GLY A 3 6.36 16.17 -18.99
CA GLY A 3 6.80 17.52 -18.65
C GLY A 3 7.28 17.74 -17.19
N ILE A 4 7.44 16.65 -16.43
CA ILE A 4 7.86 16.72 -15.04
C ILE A 4 9.39 16.89 -14.99
N PRO A 5 9.94 17.91 -14.31
CA PRO A 5 11.37 18.06 -14.14
C PRO A 5 11.91 16.94 -13.25
N ILE A 6 12.96 16.26 -13.70
CA ILE A 6 13.63 15.20 -12.95
C ILE A 6 15.02 15.70 -12.57
N HIS A 7 15.34 15.65 -11.27
CA HIS A 7 16.67 15.99 -10.74
C HIS A 7 17.33 14.74 -10.18
N THR A 8 18.54 14.44 -10.65
CA THR A 8 19.34 13.32 -10.15
C THR A 8 20.38 13.84 -9.18
N GLN A 9 20.53 13.19 -8.03
CA GLN A 9 21.56 13.48 -7.06
C GLN A 9 22.33 12.21 -6.71
N VAL A 10 23.65 12.28 -6.64
CA VAL A 10 24.53 11.21 -6.19
C VAL A 10 25.22 11.65 -4.91
N ARG A 11 25.19 10.81 -3.88
CA ARG A 11 25.91 11.02 -2.61
C ARG A 11 26.78 9.80 -2.31
N VAL A 12 27.99 10.04 -1.84
CA VAL A 12 28.88 9.00 -1.31
C VAL A 12 28.71 8.99 0.20
N THR A 13 28.29 7.86 0.75
CA THR A 13 28.02 7.71 2.18
C THR A 13 28.21 6.27 2.64
N HIS A 14 28.50 6.09 3.92
CA HIS A 14 28.46 4.79 4.59
C HIS A 14 27.09 4.50 5.22
N ASP A 15 26.24 5.52 5.39
CA ASP A 15 24.87 5.41 5.91
C ASP A 15 23.86 5.93 4.90
N ILE A 16 23.23 5.00 4.18
CA ILE A 16 22.24 5.31 3.14
C ILE A 16 20.99 5.94 3.74
N ALA A 17 20.53 5.46 4.90
CA ALA A 17 19.33 5.98 5.53
C ALA A 17 19.52 7.44 5.96
N GLN A 18 20.65 7.75 6.59
CA GLN A 18 20.99 9.09 7.02
C GLN A 18 21.10 10.05 5.81
N ALA A 19 21.74 9.64 4.73
CA ALA A 19 21.85 10.45 3.52
C ALA A 19 20.48 10.78 2.88
N ILE A 20 19.52 9.82 2.92
CA ILE A 20 18.15 10.05 2.45
C ILE A 20 17.43 11.05 3.39
N LEU A 21 17.54 10.88 4.71
CA LEU A 21 16.93 11.76 5.69
C LEU A 21 17.43 13.20 5.56
N GLU A 22 18.75 13.40 5.37
CA GLU A 22 19.36 14.69 5.13
C GLU A 22 18.85 15.33 3.84
N THR A 23 18.85 14.57 2.74
CA THR A 23 18.33 15.03 1.46
C THR A 23 16.87 15.46 1.55
N THR A 24 16.06 14.68 2.27
CA THR A 24 14.63 14.97 2.49
C THR A 24 14.45 16.31 3.20
N LYS A 25 15.25 16.59 4.22
CA LYS A 25 15.22 17.88 4.95
C LYS A 25 15.73 19.02 4.10
N GLU A 26 16.90 18.86 3.46
CA GLU A 26 17.54 19.90 2.64
C GLU A 26 16.68 20.33 1.45
N ARG A 27 15.93 19.41 0.87
CA ARG A 27 15.12 19.65 -0.32
C ARG A 27 13.64 19.85 -0.03
N HIS A 28 13.23 19.81 1.23
CA HIS A 28 11.82 19.92 1.65
C HIS A 28 10.93 18.93 0.90
N ILE A 29 11.33 17.64 0.92
CA ILE A 29 10.61 16.58 0.21
C ILE A 29 9.34 16.20 0.99
N ASP A 30 8.20 16.27 0.34
CA ASP A 30 6.89 15.94 0.94
C ASP A 30 6.57 14.44 0.85
N LEU A 31 7.09 13.76 -0.18
CA LEU A 31 6.80 12.35 -0.44
C LEU A 31 8.09 11.57 -0.75
N ILE A 32 8.26 10.44 -0.11
CA ILE A 32 9.31 9.45 -0.41
C ILE A 32 8.67 8.20 -1.01
N LEU A 33 9.10 7.83 -2.22
CA LEU A 33 8.70 6.60 -2.89
C LEU A 33 9.87 5.61 -2.90
N MET A 34 9.65 4.42 -2.36
CA MET A 34 10.67 3.39 -2.25
C MET A 34 10.17 2.03 -2.72
N GLY A 35 11.05 1.26 -3.37
CA GLY A 35 10.81 -0.15 -3.63
C GLY A 35 11.18 -1.02 -2.42
N TRP A 36 10.42 -2.11 -2.20
CA TRP A 36 10.71 -3.13 -1.21
C TRP A 36 10.64 -4.53 -1.82
N GLN A 37 11.61 -5.39 -1.47
CA GLN A 37 11.71 -6.73 -2.07
C GLN A 37 10.83 -7.79 -1.38
N GLY A 38 10.05 -7.43 -0.36
CA GLY A 38 9.20 -8.38 0.37
C GLY A 38 9.97 -9.27 1.37
N LYS A 39 11.27 -9.07 1.55
CA LYS A 39 12.11 -9.83 2.50
C LYS A 39 12.96 -8.87 3.34
N SER A 40 13.06 -9.12 4.63
CA SER A 40 14.08 -8.52 5.49
C SER A 40 15.15 -9.56 5.79
N SER A 41 16.40 -9.13 5.89
CA SER A 41 17.55 -10.00 6.15
C SER A 41 17.70 -10.37 7.62
N THR A 42 16.93 -9.77 8.52
CA THR A 42 17.03 -9.98 9.98
C THR A 42 15.66 -10.07 10.63
N THR A 43 15.56 -10.89 11.68
CA THR A 43 14.32 -11.10 12.47
C THR A 43 13.83 -9.84 13.19
N ASP A 44 14.72 -8.88 13.44
CA ASP A 44 14.40 -7.67 14.22
C ASP A 44 13.91 -6.49 13.37
N ARG A 45 13.79 -6.69 12.05
CA ARG A 45 13.42 -5.62 11.12
C ARG A 45 12.25 -6.01 10.23
N VAL A 46 11.32 -5.09 10.11
CA VAL A 46 10.08 -5.30 9.32
C VAL A 46 10.38 -5.23 7.83
N PHE A 47 10.92 -4.12 7.35
CA PHE A 47 11.18 -3.88 5.92
C PHE A 47 12.67 -3.84 5.58
N GLY A 48 13.56 -3.88 6.56
CA GLY A 48 15.01 -3.80 6.42
C GLY A 48 15.60 -2.47 6.92
N ASN A 49 16.93 -2.46 7.06
CA ASN A 49 17.65 -1.40 7.77
C ASN A 49 17.31 0.02 7.30
N VAL A 50 17.39 0.27 6.00
CA VAL A 50 17.19 1.61 5.43
C VAL A 50 15.72 2.03 5.53
N VAL A 51 14.81 1.16 5.12
CA VAL A 51 13.37 1.45 5.09
C VAL A 51 12.82 1.69 6.49
N ASP A 52 13.16 0.85 7.47
CA ASP A 52 12.70 0.99 8.85
C ASP A 52 13.18 2.30 9.49
N VAL A 53 14.43 2.72 9.22
CA VAL A 53 14.96 4.01 9.72
C VAL A 53 14.20 5.17 9.09
N ILE A 54 13.96 5.14 7.78
CA ILE A 54 13.21 6.20 7.08
C ILE A 54 11.79 6.29 7.61
N ILE A 55 11.06 5.17 7.73
CA ILE A 55 9.70 5.16 8.30
C ILE A 55 9.66 5.75 9.71
N ARG A 56 10.69 5.49 10.53
CA ARG A 56 10.76 6.00 11.91
C ARG A 56 11.02 7.48 12.00
N GLN A 57 11.88 8.02 11.15
CA GLN A 57 12.50 9.34 11.37
C GLN A 57 12.01 10.42 10.43
N VAL A 58 11.51 10.07 9.24
CA VAL A 58 11.08 11.06 8.28
C VAL A 58 9.70 11.63 8.64
N GLY A 59 9.55 12.96 8.48
CA GLY A 59 8.27 13.65 8.62
C GLY A 59 7.36 13.56 7.42
N SER A 60 7.94 13.38 6.24
CA SER A 60 7.25 13.32 4.94
C SER A 60 6.38 12.06 4.80
N GLU A 61 5.46 12.07 3.86
CA GLU A 61 4.74 10.87 3.45
C GLU A 61 5.69 9.80 2.91
N VAL A 62 5.39 8.52 3.14
CA VAL A 62 6.18 7.40 2.64
C VAL A 62 5.29 6.40 1.92
N ILE A 63 5.63 6.09 0.68
CA ILE A 63 5.01 5.04 -0.11
C ILE A 63 6.06 3.94 -0.35
N LEU A 64 5.73 2.72 0.09
CA LEU A 64 6.52 1.54 -0.22
C LEU A 64 5.80 0.68 -1.25
N VAL A 65 6.50 0.30 -2.30
CA VAL A 65 5.96 -0.57 -3.36
C VAL A 65 6.70 -1.90 -3.35
N LYS A 66 5.96 -2.97 -3.12
CA LYS A 66 6.42 -4.35 -3.32
C LYS A 66 5.85 -4.87 -4.63
N TRP A 67 6.72 -5.28 -5.53
CA TRP A 67 6.35 -5.90 -6.79
C TRP A 67 6.08 -7.40 -6.62
N PRO A 68 5.21 -8.00 -7.43
CA PRO A 68 4.97 -9.44 -7.40
C PRO A 68 6.26 -10.20 -7.68
N HIS A 69 6.49 -11.29 -6.93
CA HIS A 69 7.58 -12.21 -7.21
C HIS A 69 7.23 -13.06 -8.43
N VAL A 70 7.57 -12.61 -9.61
CA VAL A 70 7.54 -13.48 -10.80
C VAL A 70 8.73 -14.43 -10.70
N VAL A 71 8.52 -15.60 -10.12
CA VAL A 71 9.47 -16.71 -10.20
C VAL A 71 9.25 -17.38 -11.55
N ASP A 72 10.02 -16.98 -12.56
CA ASP A 72 10.15 -17.77 -13.77
C ASP A 72 11.39 -18.69 -13.61
N PRO A 73 11.21 -19.98 -13.29
CA PRO A 73 12.31 -20.91 -13.04
C PRO A 73 13.13 -21.19 -14.30
N PHE A 74 12.69 -20.78 -15.48
CA PHE A 74 13.35 -21.06 -16.75
C PHE A 74 13.95 -19.85 -17.46
N ASN A 75 13.82 -18.64 -16.94
CA ASN A 75 14.27 -17.43 -17.61
C ASN A 75 15.37 -16.69 -16.82
N THR A 76 16.63 -17.10 -17.06
CA THR A 76 17.82 -16.43 -16.52
C THR A 76 18.08 -15.03 -17.08
N LYS A 77 17.36 -14.61 -18.11
CA LYS A 77 17.30 -13.24 -18.60
C LYS A 77 15.95 -12.63 -18.19
N ARG A 78 15.80 -12.39 -16.89
CA ARG A 78 14.67 -11.63 -16.35
C ARG A 78 14.69 -10.21 -16.92
N LYS A 79 14.10 -10.03 -18.09
CA LYS A 79 13.50 -8.75 -18.41
C LYS A 79 12.52 -8.53 -17.28
N LEU A 80 12.80 -7.54 -16.42
CA LEU A 80 11.73 -6.86 -15.71
C LEU A 80 10.66 -6.59 -16.79
N ARG A 81 9.66 -7.46 -16.88
CA ARG A 81 8.41 -6.99 -17.41
C ARG A 81 8.00 -5.95 -16.35
N LEU A 82 8.33 -4.70 -16.60
CA LEU A 82 7.46 -3.64 -16.19
C LEU A 82 6.10 -4.12 -16.71
N HIS A 83 5.35 -4.80 -15.85
CA HIS A 83 3.93 -4.96 -16.10
C HIS A 83 3.51 -3.53 -16.38
N SER A 84 3.13 -3.30 -17.61
CA SER A 84 2.62 -2.03 -18.05
C SER A 84 1.73 -1.56 -16.90
N LEU A 85 2.03 -0.40 -16.28
CA LEU A 85 1.21 0.15 -15.20
C LEU A 85 -0.26 0.23 -15.66
N SER A 86 -0.49 0.30 -16.99
CA SER A 86 -1.79 0.16 -17.62
C SER A 86 -2.48 -1.21 -17.44
N GLY A 87 -1.81 -2.22 -16.88
CA GLY A 87 -2.39 -3.53 -16.56
C GLY A 87 -3.00 -3.65 -15.18
N TRP A 88 -2.89 -2.64 -14.33
CA TRP A 88 -3.50 -2.68 -13.00
C TRP A 88 -4.97 -2.30 -13.10
N GLN A 89 -5.84 -3.29 -13.13
CA GLN A 89 -7.28 -3.08 -13.25
C GLN A 89 -8.03 -3.30 -11.95
N ARG A 90 -7.67 -4.35 -11.17
CA ARG A 90 -8.35 -4.72 -9.94
C ARG A 90 -7.55 -4.31 -8.72
N TRP A 91 -8.08 -3.32 -8.00
CA TRP A 91 -7.46 -2.73 -6.83
C TRP A 91 -8.21 -3.17 -5.57
N LEU A 92 -7.48 -3.66 -4.59
CA LEU A 92 -7.99 -4.03 -3.28
C LEU A 92 -7.50 -3.03 -2.24
N VAL A 93 -8.43 -2.47 -1.47
CA VAL A 93 -8.13 -1.59 -0.34
C VAL A 93 -8.77 -2.15 0.92
N PRO A 94 -8.02 -2.86 1.76
CA PRO A 94 -8.49 -3.27 3.07
C PRO A 94 -8.70 -2.06 3.98
N LEU A 95 -9.84 -2.04 4.66
CA LEU A 95 -10.26 -0.95 5.54
C LEU A 95 -10.28 -1.43 6.99
N ARG A 96 -9.75 -0.60 7.90
CA ARG A 96 -9.93 -0.77 9.34
C ARG A 96 -11.15 0.01 9.81
N ASP A 97 -11.22 1.27 9.42
CA ASP A 97 -12.21 2.24 9.87
C ASP A 97 -13.12 2.70 8.70
N ASP A 98 -13.65 3.91 8.75
CA ASP A 98 -14.43 4.48 7.65
C ASP A 98 -13.56 4.66 6.40
N PRO A 99 -14.07 4.39 5.19
CA PRO A 99 -13.34 4.63 3.95
C PRO A 99 -12.84 6.06 3.80
N LYS A 100 -13.59 7.06 4.28
CA LYS A 100 -13.25 8.48 4.15
C LYS A 100 -12.01 8.85 4.97
N ASP A 101 -11.78 8.14 6.07
CA ASP A 101 -10.64 8.35 6.97
C ASP A 101 -9.41 7.54 6.53
N SER A 102 -9.55 6.72 5.50
CA SER A 102 -8.47 5.85 5.04
C SER A 102 -7.49 6.60 4.13
N VAL A 103 -6.24 6.75 4.57
CA VAL A 103 -5.15 7.32 3.75
C VAL A 103 -4.99 6.58 2.41
N ALA A 104 -5.20 5.26 2.42
CA ALA A 104 -5.16 4.47 1.19
C ALA A 104 -6.25 4.90 0.21
N VAL A 105 -7.47 5.20 0.69
CA VAL A 105 -8.58 5.68 -0.15
C VAL A 105 -8.32 7.10 -0.65
N GLN A 106 -7.79 7.98 0.21
CA GLN A 106 -7.46 9.36 -0.17
C GLN A 106 -6.39 9.43 -1.28
N LEU A 107 -5.51 8.44 -1.37
CA LEU A 107 -4.48 8.38 -2.40
C LEU A 107 -4.98 7.77 -3.72
N LEU A 108 -6.12 7.08 -3.74
CA LEU A 108 -6.65 6.42 -4.93
C LEU A 108 -6.78 7.36 -6.14
N PRO A 109 -7.27 8.62 -6.05
CA PRO A 109 -7.40 9.50 -7.22
C PRO A 109 -6.07 9.69 -7.98
N ALA A 110 -4.95 9.76 -7.25
CA ALA A 110 -3.62 9.87 -7.84
C ALA A 110 -3.14 8.53 -8.42
N LEU A 111 -3.32 7.43 -7.68
CA LEU A 111 -2.87 6.11 -8.10
C LEU A 111 -3.66 5.57 -9.29
N MET A 112 -4.95 5.85 -9.38
CA MET A 112 -5.82 5.39 -10.44
C MET A 112 -5.46 5.95 -11.82
N GLN A 113 -4.75 7.07 -11.90
CA GLN A 113 -4.21 7.58 -13.15
C GLN A 113 -3.20 6.61 -13.81
N LEU A 114 -2.70 5.63 -13.06
CA LEU A 114 -1.83 4.56 -13.55
C LEU A 114 -2.61 3.42 -14.23
N SER A 115 -3.95 3.48 -14.24
CA SER A 115 -4.82 2.42 -14.72
C SER A 115 -5.85 2.93 -15.73
N HIS A 116 -6.27 2.05 -16.64
CA HIS A 116 -7.42 2.29 -17.51
C HIS A 116 -8.63 1.55 -16.92
N GLN A 117 -9.69 2.27 -16.55
CA GLN A 117 -10.93 1.71 -16.00
C GLN A 117 -10.71 0.81 -14.76
N PRO A 118 -10.16 1.36 -13.66
CA PRO A 118 -9.91 0.57 -12.47
C PRO A 118 -11.20 0.10 -11.79
N GLU A 119 -11.21 -1.15 -11.35
CA GLU A 119 -12.21 -1.70 -10.43
C GLU A 119 -11.65 -1.67 -9.02
N ILE A 120 -12.33 -1.02 -8.08
CA ILE A 120 -11.88 -0.88 -6.71
C ILE A 120 -12.72 -1.77 -5.80
N ARG A 121 -12.06 -2.62 -5.04
CA ARG A 121 -12.64 -3.46 -3.99
C ARG A 121 -12.23 -2.89 -2.63
N LEU A 122 -13.17 -2.36 -1.89
CA LEU A 122 -12.99 -1.98 -0.49
C LEU A 122 -13.37 -3.18 0.37
N LEU A 123 -12.42 -3.69 1.15
CA LEU A 123 -12.61 -4.90 1.95
C LEU A 123 -12.59 -4.57 3.44
N LYS A 124 -13.66 -4.89 4.15
CA LYS A 124 -13.69 -4.86 5.60
C LYS A 124 -13.68 -6.28 6.16
N VAL A 125 -12.66 -6.60 6.98
CA VAL A 125 -12.60 -7.85 7.72
C VAL A 125 -13.22 -7.61 9.10
N MET A 126 -14.20 -8.43 9.47
CA MET A 126 -14.98 -8.30 10.68
C MET A 126 -14.99 -9.61 11.47
N SER A 127 -15.05 -9.53 12.79
CA SER A 127 -15.22 -10.71 13.66
C SER A 127 -16.67 -11.25 13.68
N LYS A 128 -17.63 -10.43 13.21
CA LYS A 128 -19.06 -10.80 13.15
C LYS A 128 -19.63 -10.49 11.78
N ALA A 129 -20.69 -11.20 11.40
CA ALA A 129 -21.39 -10.93 10.16
C ALA A 129 -22.01 -9.51 10.14
N ILE A 130 -21.97 -8.88 8.97
CA ILE A 130 -22.55 -7.56 8.73
C ILE A 130 -24.07 -7.62 8.87
N THR A 131 -24.66 -6.59 9.48
CA THR A 131 -26.11 -6.43 9.60
C THR A 131 -26.70 -5.77 8.36
N THR A 132 -28.03 -5.92 8.16
CA THR A 132 -28.72 -5.28 7.02
C THR A 132 -28.59 -3.75 6.99
N PRO A 133 -28.74 -3.00 8.12
CA PRO A 133 -28.51 -1.57 8.12
C PRO A 133 -27.09 -1.16 7.73
N GLU A 134 -26.09 -1.88 8.22
CA GLU A 134 -24.68 -1.61 7.87
C GLU A 134 -24.44 -1.82 6.38
N LYS A 135 -25.04 -2.85 5.79
CA LYS A 135 -24.93 -3.12 4.36
C LYS A 135 -25.48 -1.98 3.51
N GLN A 136 -26.63 -1.40 3.89
CA GLN A 136 -27.22 -0.26 3.18
C GLN A 136 -26.32 0.98 3.23
N VAL A 137 -25.71 1.26 4.39
CA VAL A 137 -24.74 2.37 4.52
C VAL A 137 -23.54 2.14 3.58
N TRP A 138 -23.05 0.90 3.47
CA TRP A 138 -21.92 0.59 2.62
C TRP A 138 -22.25 0.69 1.13
N GLU A 139 -23.45 0.28 0.72
CA GLU A 139 -23.91 0.46 -0.66
C GLU A 139 -23.93 1.94 -1.01
N HIS A 140 -24.49 2.78 -0.15
CA HIS A 140 -24.49 4.24 -0.35
C HIS A 140 -23.05 4.81 -0.42
N THR A 141 -22.16 4.43 0.49
CA THR A 141 -20.74 4.86 0.47
C THR A 141 -20.04 4.40 -0.79
N SER A 142 -20.33 3.19 -1.29
CA SER A 142 -19.78 2.70 -2.56
C SER A 142 -20.20 3.55 -3.74
N ASP A 143 -21.46 3.98 -3.80
CA ASP A 143 -22.01 4.82 -4.86
C ASP A 143 -21.40 6.24 -4.81
N GLU A 144 -21.28 6.82 -3.61
CA GLU A 144 -20.60 8.11 -3.42
C GLU A 144 -19.14 8.05 -3.91
N LEU A 145 -18.39 7.04 -3.47
CA LEU A 145 -17.00 6.88 -3.87
C LEU A 145 -16.86 6.55 -5.36
N SER A 146 -17.78 5.78 -5.94
CA SER A 146 -17.80 5.51 -7.38
C SER A 146 -17.94 6.80 -8.18
N SER A 147 -18.83 7.69 -7.73
CA SER A 147 -19.04 9.00 -8.36
C SER A 147 -17.83 9.90 -8.19
N LEU A 148 -17.25 9.96 -6.98
CA LEU A 148 -16.08 10.79 -6.67
C LEU A 148 -14.84 10.36 -7.46
N LEU A 149 -14.60 9.05 -7.55
CA LEU A 149 -13.43 8.48 -8.20
C LEU A 149 -13.63 8.24 -9.70
N ASN A 150 -14.83 8.41 -10.22
CA ASN A 150 -15.21 8.03 -11.58
C ASN A 150 -14.76 6.59 -11.92
N ALA A 151 -15.02 5.65 -11.00
CA ALA A 151 -14.59 4.27 -11.08
C ALA A 151 -15.62 3.33 -10.49
N ASN A 152 -15.55 2.04 -10.83
CA ASN A 152 -16.40 1.03 -10.23
C ASN A 152 -15.86 0.67 -8.83
N VAL A 153 -16.50 1.20 -7.78
CA VAL A 153 -16.16 0.90 -6.38
C VAL A 153 -17.17 -0.06 -5.79
N ARG A 154 -16.70 -1.11 -5.12
CA ARG A 154 -17.55 -2.05 -4.39
C ARG A 154 -17.00 -2.30 -3.01
N MET A 155 -17.85 -2.24 -1.99
CA MET A 155 -17.52 -2.64 -0.62
C MET A 155 -17.94 -4.09 -0.37
N THR A 156 -17.08 -4.84 0.31
CA THR A 156 -17.30 -6.24 0.68
C THR A 156 -16.89 -6.46 2.13
N ALA A 157 -17.70 -7.21 2.88
CA ALA A 157 -17.34 -7.70 4.20
C ALA A 157 -16.94 -9.16 4.13
N VAL A 158 -15.90 -9.51 4.89
CA VAL A 158 -15.50 -10.90 5.15
C VAL A 158 -15.43 -11.09 6.65
N THR A 159 -16.01 -12.19 7.14
CA THR A 159 -15.93 -12.56 8.56
C THR A 159 -14.69 -13.41 8.79
N SER A 160 -13.76 -12.91 9.60
CA SER A 160 -12.55 -13.64 10.00
C SER A 160 -11.94 -13.01 11.24
N ASP A 161 -11.33 -13.85 12.08
CA ASP A 161 -10.50 -13.40 13.21
C ASP A 161 -9.04 -13.14 12.79
N PHE A 162 -8.66 -13.53 11.57
CA PHE A 162 -7.31 -13.40 11.01
C PHE A 162 -7.33 -12.46 9.81
N VAL A 163 -7.02 -11.18 10.07
CA VAL A 163 -7.09 -10.12 9.03
C VAL A 163 -6.12 -10.33 7.87
N PRO A 164 -4.83 -10.66 8.10
CA PRO A 164 -3.89 -10.83 6.98
C PRO A 164 -4.32 -11.94 6.02
N GLU A 165 -4.68 -13.11 6.57
CA GLU A 165 -5.09 -14.28 5.80
C GLU A 165 -6.36 -13.98 4.99
N ALA A 166 -7.33 -13.30 5.59
CA ALA A 166 -8.57 -12.93 4.92
C ALA A 166 -8.33 -11.98 3.73
N VAL A 167 -7.42 -11.03 3.89
CA VAL A 167 -7.06 -10.08 2.82
C VAL A 167 -6.31 -10.79 1.70
N ILE A 168 -5.35 -11.66 2.03
CA ILE A 168 -4.54 -12.41 1.06
C ILE A 168 -5.44 -13.35 0.25
N ASP A 169 -6.30 -14.09 0.93
CA ASP A 169 -7.24 -15.02 0.30
C ASP A 169 -8.25 -14.30 -0.59
N PHE A 170 -8.76 -13.14 -0.16
CA PHE A 170 -9.63 -12.31 -0.97
C PHE A 170 -8.91 -11.76 -2.20
N ALA A 171 -7.68 -11.25 -2.05
CA ALA A 171 -6.87 -10.76 -3.16
C ALA A 171 -6.63 -11.85 -4.21
N TYR A 172 -6.36 -13.08 -3.77
CA TYR A 172 -6.16 -14.24 -4.65
C TYR A 172 -7.45 -14.62 -5.38
N ARG A 173 -8.57 -14.80 -4.67
CA ARG A 173 -9.87 -15.20 -5.25
C ARG A 173 -10.42 -14.18 -6.24
N GLU A 174 -10.28 -12.90 -5.94
CA GLU A 174 -10.75 -11.81 -6.81
C GLU A 174 -9.73 -11.43 -7.88
N HIS A 175 -8.60 -12.12 -7.95
CA HIS A 175 -7.51 -11.85 -8.90
C HIS A 175 -7.08 -10.38 -8.89
N CYS A 176 -6.85 -9.82 -7.70
CA CYS A 176 -6.43 -8.44 -7.55
C CYS A 176 -5.01 -8.23 -8.08
N ASP A 177 -4.80 -7.15 -8.84
CA ASP A 177 -3.50 -6.78 -9.38
C ASP A 177 -2.69 -5.99 -8.36
N VAL A 178 -3.38 -5.19 -7.53
CA VAL A 178 -2.79 -4.28 -6.55
C VAL A 178 -3.56 -4.32 -5.24
N VAL A 179 -2.84 -4.39 -4.12
CA VAL A 179 -3.37 -4.14 -2.78
C VAL A 179 -2.79 -2.83 -2.26
N VAL A 180 -3.64 -1.89 -1.85
CA VAL A 180 -3.20 -0.62 -1.24
C VAL A 180 -3.53 -0.65 0.24
N LEU A 181 -2.52 -0.49 1.07
CA LEU A 181 -2.63 -0.54 2.54
C LEU A 181 -2.24 0.82 3.12
N GLY A 182 -3.16 1.46 3.81
CA GLY A 182 -2.86 2.56 4.71
C GLY A 182 -2.36 2.03 6.05
N ALA A 183 -1.31 2.61 6.58
CA ALA A 183 -0.80 2.23 7.88
C ALA A 183 -0.25 3.44 8.64
N SER A 184 -0.53 3.52 9.94
CA SER A 184 0.17 4.47 10.80
C SER A 184 1.64 4.09 10.93
N ARG A 185 2.46 5.06 11.35
CA ARG A 185 3.89 4.81 11.62
C ARG A 185 4.09 3.68 12.62
N GLU A 186 3.32 3.69 13.71
CA GLU A 186 3.34 2.66 14.73
C GLU A 186 2.86 1.32 14.17
N GLY A 187 1.81 1.34 13.35
CA GLY A 187 1.25 0.13 12.72
C GLY A 187 2.22 -0.53 11.74
N MET A 188 3.06 0.23 11.04
CA MET A 188 4.08 -0.33 10.14
C MET A 188 5.27 -0.95 10.88
N LEU A 189 5.59 -0.47 12.08
CA LEU A 189 6.80 -0.84 12.80
C LEU A 189 6.55 -1.68 14.07
N LYS A 190 5.30 -1.82 14.51
CA LYS A 190 4.97 -2.70 15.62
C LYS A 190 5.15 -4.16 15.20
N GLN A 191 6.11 -4.82 15.79
CA GLN A 191 6.11 -6.27 15.94
C GLN A 191 5.11 -6.60 17.06
N VAL A 192 3.85 -6.75 16.72
CA VAL A 192 2.84 -7.25 17.66
C VAL A 192 3.05 -8.75 17.83
N ILE A 193 2.66 -9.31 18.97
CA ILE A 193 2.69 -10.76 19.25
C ILE A 193 1.96 -11.58 18.16
N GLN A 194 1.07 -10.95 17.38
CA GLN A 194 0.36 -11.55 16.23
C GLN A 194 0.95 -11.14 14.86
N GLY A 195 2.11 -10.47 14.80
CA GLY A 195 2.72 -9.96 13.57
C GLY A 195 2.24 -8.57 13.15
N ASN A 196 2.97 -7.96 12.24
CA ASN A 196 2.62 -6.68 11.62
C ASN A 196 1.66 -6.95 10.44
N ILE A 197 0.38 -6.55 10.56
CA ILE A 197 -0.65 -6.83 9.56
C ILE A 197 -0.24 -6.33 8.15
N PRO A 198 0.19 -5.05 7.94
CA PRO A 198 0.67 -4.59 6.64
C PRO A 198 1.85 -5.40 6.09
N GLU A 199 2.80 -5.77 6.93
CA GLU A 199 3.93 -6.60 6.54
C GLU A 199 3.51 -8.01 6.15
N ALA A 200 2.65 -8.64 6.96
CA ALA A 200 2.16 -10.00 6.71
C ALA A 200 1.42 -10.08 5.35
N ILE A 201 0.55 -9.11 5.06
CA ILE A 201 -0.12 -9.01 3.78
C ILE A 201 0.90 -8.79 2.66
N ALA A 202 1.79 -7.81 2.83
CA ALA A 202 2.75 -7.46 1.79
C ALA A 202 3.74 -8.59 1.48
N ARG A 203 4.14 -9.39 2.46
CA ARG A 203 5.02 -10.55 2.25
C ARG A 203 4.34 -11.70 1.50
N ASN A 204 3.07 -11.95 1.80
CA ASN A 204 2.38 -13.16 1.37
C ASN A 204 1.42 -12.94 0.20
N CYS A 205 1.10 -11.70 -0.19
CA CYS A 205 0.38 -11.44 -1.44
C CYS A 205 1.27 -11.65 -2.66
N ASP A 206 0.77 -12.34 -3.68
CA ASP A 206 1.47 -12.52 -4.95
C ASP A 206 1.35 -11.31 -5.89
N CYS A 207 0.40 -10.41 -5.63
CA CYS A 207 0.20 -9.18 -6.40
C CYS A 207 1.14 -8.03 -5.95
N THR A 208 1.04 -6.90 -6.64
CA THR A 208 1.69 -5.66 -6.18
C THR A 208 1.07 -5.19 -4.87
N VAL A 209 1.89 -4.78 -3.91
CA VAL A 209 1.40 -4.16 -2.66
C VAL A 209 1.99 -2.78 -2.50
N ILE A 210 1.12 -1.81 -2.28
CA ILE A 210 1.46 -0.41 -2.01
C ILE A 210 1.14 -0.13 -0.55
N LEU A 211 2.14 0.18 0.24
CA LEU A 211 2.00 0.60 1.64
C LEU A 211 2.13 2.12 1.71
N VAL A 212 1.15 2.78 2.30
CA VAL A 212 1.11 4.24 2.44
C VAL A 212 1.17 4.62 3.90
N ARG A 213 2.15 5.45 4.26
CA ARG A 213 2.25 6.09 5.56
C ARG A 213 2.13 7.60 5.40
N PRO A 214 1.14 8.24 6.03
CA PRO A 214 0.96 9.69 5.93
C PRO A 214 2.13 10.46 6.57
N ALA A 215 2.26 11.73 6.22
CA ALA A 215 3.18 12.65 6.87
C ALA A 215 2.88 12.78 8.37
N ILE A 216 3.91 13.08 9.17
CA ILE A 216 3.72 13.34 10.61
C ILE A 216 3.03 14.69 10.77
N GLY A 217 1.90 14.72 11.46
CA GLY A 217 1.09 15.93 11.67
C GLY A 217 -0.16 16.02 10.78
N GLN A 218 -0.30 15.15 9.79
CA GLN A 218 -1.57 14.89 9.12
C GLN A 218 -2.27 13.69 9.78
N ALA A 219 -2.51 13.77 11.08
CA ALA A 219 -3.52 12.91 11.69
C ALA A 219 -4.84 13.28 11.01
N VAL A 220 -5.49 12.33 10.36
CA VAL A 220 -6.85 12.48 9.89
C VAL A 220 -7.68 12.68 11.16
N GLU A 221 -8.16 13.93 11.40
CA GLU A 221 -9.18 14.25 12.40
C GLU A 221 -10.49 13.58 12.04
#